data_3e94b3c1dc1068c0800e1882f91fbb63
#
_entry.id   3e94b3c1dc1068c0800e1882f91fbb63
#
_cell.length_a   1.000
_cell.length_b   1.000
_cell.length_c   1.000
_cell.angle_alpha   90.00
_cell.angle_beta   90.00
_cell.angle_gamma   90.00
#
_symmetry.space_group_name_H-M   'P 1'
#
loop_
_entity.id
_entity.type
_entity.pdbx_description
1 polymer ?
#
loop_
_entity_poly.entity_id
_entity_poly.type
_entity_poly.pdbx_seq_one_letter_code
_entity_poly.pdbx_strand_id
1 'polypeptide(L)'
;MQQGDTIFSNPDVRTILLTETNDTTLKKEGFQITTVGNLTKVSGRDGSGVIYGCRELIDRVSSSKGKLNLPEKLTDGPEMVLRGACVGLQKMTYLPGHGVYEYPYTPESFPWFYDKEQWIKYLDMLVANRMNSLYL
;
A
#
# COMPACT_ATOMS: atom_id res chain seq x y z
N MET A 1 -23.86 -24.00 9.21
CA MET A 1 -24.52 -23.57 7.98
C MET A 1 -23.54 -22.62 7.25
N GLN A 2 -22.84 -23.10 6.22
CA GLN A 2 -22.03 -22.23 5.36
C GLN A 2 -22.97 -21.58 4.37
N GLN A 3 -23.12 -20.26 4.46
CA GLN A 3 -23.78 -19.48 3.45
C GLN A 3 -22.83 -19.44 2.25
N GLY A 4 -23.16 -20.18 1.20
CA GLY A 4 -22.43 -20.13 -0.05
C GLY A 4 -22.67 -18.78 -0.71
N ASP A 5 -21.64 -17.95 -0.76
CA ASP A 5 -21.66 -16.72 -1.53
C ASP A 5 -21.83 -17.07 -3.01
N THR A 6 -23.02 -16.86 -3.53
CA THR A 6 -23.30 -16.98 -4.96
C THR A 6 -22.66 -15.77 -5.63
N ILE A 7 -21.44 -15.94 -6.12
CA ILE A 7 -20.80 -14.92 -6.96
C ILE A 7 -21.55 -14.92 -8.30
N PHE A 8 -22.32 -13.87 -8.56
CA PHE A 8 -22.96 -13.65 -9.85
C PHE A 8 -21.88 -13.35 -10.89
N SER A 9 -21.41 -14.34 -11.60
CA SER A 9 -20.49 -14.14 -12.72
C SER A 9 -21.28 -13.78 -13.98
N ASN A 10 -21.37 -12.51 -14.29
CA ASN A 10 -21.74 -12.10 -15.63
C ASN A 10 -20.51 -12.39 -16.53
N PRO A 11 -20.63 -13.23 -17.58
CA PRO A 11 -19.50 -13.59 -18.45
C PRO A 11 -18.89 -12.41 -19.18
N ASP A 12 -19.62 -11.29 -19.29
CA ASP A 12 -19.14 -10.07 -19.97
C ASP A 12 -18.48 -9.08 -19.01
N VAL A 13 -18.50 -9.35 -17.70
CA VAL A 13 -17.96 -8.45 -16.68
C VAL A 13 -16.84 -9.15 -15.91
N ARG A 14 -15.68 -8.50 -15.85
CA ARG A 14 -14.59 -8.96 -14.99
C ARG A 14 -14.89 -8.61 -13.54
N THR A 15 -14.85 -9.59 -12.66
CA THR A 15 -15.09 -9.44 -11.23
C THR A 15 -13.77 -9.51 -10.48
N ILE A 16 -13.53 -8.59 -9.56
CA ILE A 16 -12.40 -8.61 -8.64
C ILE A 16 -12.95 -8.87 -7.23
N LEU A 17 -12.54 -9.99 -6.62
CA LEU A 17 -12.91 -10.36 -5.27
C LEU A 17 -11.72 -10.10 -4.33
N LEU A 18 -11.95 -9.30 -3.29
CA LEU A 18 -10.96 -9.00 -2.25
C LEU A 18 -11.31 -9.76 -0.98
N THR A 19 -10.35 -10.45 -0.38
CA THR A 19 -10.58 -11.23 0.83
C THR A 19 -9.30 -11.34 1.68
N GLU A 20 -9.48 -11.44 2.98
CA GLU A 20 -8.42 -11.92 3.87
C GLU A 20 -8.47 -13.46 3.91
N THR A 21 -7.32 -14.06 4.19
CA THR A 21 -7.20 -15.51 4.31
C THR A 21 -6.36 -15.89 5.51
N ASN A 22 -6.71 -17.03 6.13
CA ASN A 22 -5.92 -17.63 7.20
C ASN A 22 -4.80 -18.56 6.67
N ASP A 23 -4.54 -18.54 5.36
CA ASP A 23 -3.48 -19.36 4.75
C ASP A 23 -2.10 -19.00 5.33
N THR A 24 -1.57 -19.91 6.15
CA THR A 24 -0.27 -19.73 6.81
C THR A 24 0.94 -19.88 5.88
N THR A 25 0.74 -20.29 4.64
CA THR A 25 1.80 -20.31 3.63
C THR A 25 2.13 -18.90 3.13
N LEU A 26 1.21 -17.95 3.27
CA LEU A 26 1.47 -16.55 3.00
C LEU A 26 2.18 -15.90 4.19
N LYS A 27 3.23 -15.14 3.91
CA LYS A 27 3.89 -14.28 4.90
C LYS A 27 2.89 -13.24 5.43
N LYS A 28 3.15 -12.70 6.62
CA LYS A 28 2.44 -11.50 7.09
C LYS A 28 2.57 -10.39 6.04
N GLU A 29 1.48 -9.66 5.78
CA GLU A 29 1.38 -8.64 4.72
C GLU A 29 1.59 -9.20 3.29
N GLY A 30 1.65 -10.51 3.14
CA GLY A 30 1.70 -11.18 1.84
C GLY A 30 0.33 -11.35 1.23
N PHE A 31 0.31 -11.59 -0.08
CA PHE A 31 -0.91 -11.79 -0.84
C PHE A 31 -0.75 -12.84 -1.93
N GLN A 32 -1.88 -13.32 -2.39
CA GLN A 32 -2.00 -14.17 -3.57
C GLN A 32 -3.08 -13.60 -4.49
N ILE A 33 -2.80 -13.55 -5.77
CA ILE A 33 -3.76 -13.21 -6.82
C ILE A 33 -3.97 -14.46 -7.66
N THR A 34 -5.22 -14.85 -7.85
CA THR A 34 -5.59 -15.97 -8.73
C THR A 34 -6.61 -15.48 -9.74
N THR A 35 -6.49 -15.94 -11.00
CA THR A 35 -7.41 -15.57 -12.08
C THR A 35 -7.97 -16.83 -12.72
N VAL A 36 -9.29 -16.95 -12.75
CA VAL A 36 -10.01 -18.02 -13.42
C VAL A 36 -11.12 -17.39 -14.26
N GLY A 37 -11.01 -17.47 -15.58
CA GLY A 37 -11.93 -16.79 -16.49
C GLY A 37 -12.00 -15.27 -16.22
N ASN A 38 -13.18 -14.77 -15.95
CA ASN A 38 -13.40 -13.35 -15.62
C ASN A 38 -13.31 -13.00 -14.14
N LEU A 39 -13.05 -13.99 -13.27
CA LEU A 39 -12.89 -13.77 -11.84
C LEU A 39 -11.40 -13.63 -11.49
N THR A 40 -11.03 -12.51 -10.90
CA THR A 40 -9.73 -12.28 -10.28
C THR A 40 -9.93 -12.17 -8.77
N LYS A 41 -9.28 -13.05 -8.00
CA LYS A 41 -9.34 -13.04 -6.54
C LYS A 41 -8.01 -12.54 -5.97
N VAL A 42 -8.06 -11.54 -5.10
CA VAL A 42 -6.94 -11.06 -4.28
C VAL A 42 -7.16 -11.55 -2.86
N SER A 43 -6.28 -12.43 -2.40
CA SER A 43 -6.32 -12.98 -1.05
C SER A 43 -5.10 -12.48 -0.28
N GLY A 44 -5.30 -11.60 0.71
CA GLY A 44 -4.24 -11.13 1.60
C GLY A 44 -4.16 -11.98 2.86
N ARG A 45 -2.97 -12.16 3.40
CA ARG A 45 -2.77 -12.79 4.73
C ARG A 45 -3.43 -11.96 5.84
N ASP A 46 -3.52 -10.65 5.62
CA ASP A 46 -4.14 -9.64 6.44
C ASP A 46 -4.58 -8.45 5.57
N GLY A 47 -5.19 -7.43 6.17
CA GLY A 47 -5.65 -6.24 5.43
C GLY A 47 -4.55 -5.54 4.63
N SER A 48 -3.32 -5.48 5.17
CA SER A 48 -2.17 -4.92 4.43
C SER A 48 -1.83 -5.74 3.20
N GLY A 49 -1.88 -7.08 3.30
CA GLY A 49 -1.69 -7.98 2.18
C GLY A 49 -2.74 -7.78 1.08
N VAL A 50 -4.01 -7.55 1.47
CA VAL A 50 -5.07 -7.22 0.48
C VAL A 50 -4.75 -5.91 -0.24
N ILE A 51 -4.36 -4.86 0.50
CA ILE A 51 -4.00 -3.55 -0.09
C ILE A 51 -2.82 -3.70 -1.06
N TYR A 52 -1.78 -4.43 -0.68
CA TYR A 52 -0.60 -4.65 -1.53
C TYR A 52 -0.92 -5.50 -2.77
N GLY A 53 -1.83 -6.47 -2.65
CA GLY A 53 -2.34 -7.21 -3.80
C GLY A 53 -3.14 -6.33 -4.77
N CYS A 54 -3.98 -5.44 -4.25
CA CYS A 54 -4.67 -4.44 -5.07
C CYS A 54 -3.69 -3.50 -5.77
N ARG A 55 -2.64 -3.07 -5.06
CA ARG A 55 -1.60 -2.22 -5.65
C ARG A 55 -0.88 -2.94 -6.81
N GLU A 56 -0.56 -4.22 -6.64
CA GLU A 56 0.00 -5.03 -7.71
C GLU A 56 -0.90 -5.07 -8.95
N LEU A 57 -2.22 -5.20 -8.78
CA LEU A 57 -3.15 -5.13 -9.90
C LEU A 57 -3.11 -3.78 -10.61
N ILE A 58 -3.11 -2.68 -9.85
CA ILE A 58 -3.06 -1.31 -10.39
C ILE A 58 -1.77 -1.12 -11.21
N ASP A 59 -0.63 -1.53 -10.68
CA ASP A 59 0.66 -1.38 -11.34
C ASP A 59 0.73 -2.19 -12.64
N ARG A 60 0.17 -3.41 -12.65
CA ARG A 60 0.09 -4.23 -13.87
C ARG A 60 -0.84 -3.64 -14.93
N VAL A 61 -2.00 -3.14 -14.55
CA VAL A 61 -2.94 -2.48 -15.47
C VAL A 61 -2.29 -1.21 -16.04
N SER A 62 -1.62 -0.42 -15.20
CA SER A 62 -0.95 0.81 -15.63
C SER A 62 0.20 0.52 -16.61
N SER A 63 1.04 -0.48 -16.31
CA SER A 63 2.18 -0.85 -17.17
C SER A 63 1.76 -1.50 -18.50
N SER A 64 0.60 -2.14 -18.54
CA SER A 64 0.05 -2.82 -19.73
C SER A 64 -0.97 -1.99 -20.52
N LYS A 65 -0.94 -0.67 -20.38
CA LYS A 65 -1.86 0.26 -21.08
C LYS A 65 -3.35 -0.09 -20.90
N GLY A 66 -3.72 -0.40 -19.67
CA GLY A 66 -5.12 -0.70 -19.31
C GLY A 66 -5.54 -2.16 -19.51
N LYS A 67 -4.64 -3.04 -19.94
CA LYS A 67 -4.94 -4.48 -20.05
C LYS A 67 -4.55 -5.19 -18.77
N LEU A 68 -5.47 -5.96 -18.20
CA LEU A 68 -5.18 -6.83 -17.07
C LEU A 68 -4.60 -8.16 -17.58
N ASN A 69 -3.29 -8.21 -17.71
CA ASN A 69 -2.57 -9.42 -18.06
C ASN A 69 -1.97 -10.02 -16.78
N LEU A 70 -2.65 -11.03 -16.25
CA LEU A 70 -2.25 -11.70 -15.01
C LEU A 70 -1.88 -13.15 -15.30
N PRO A 71 -0.85 -13.69 -14.63
CA PRO A 71 -0.65 -15.13 -14.59
C PRO A 71 -1.85 -15.77 -13.87
N GLU A 72 -2.06 -17.06 -14.12
CA GLU A 72 -3.12 -17.84 -13.46
C GLU A 72 -3.02 -17.75 -11.92
N LYS A 73 -1.81 -17.71 -11.41
CA LYS A 73 -1.50 -17.53 -9.99
C LYS A 73 -0.26 -16.66 -9.80
N LEU A 74 -0.38 -15.66 -8.92
CA LEU A 74 0.72 -14.82 -8.45
C LEU A 74 0.72 -14.82 -6.93
N THR A 75 1.87 -15.05 -6.32
CA THR A 75 2.03 -14.95 -4.85
C THR A 75 3.23 -14.07 -4.57
N ASP A 76 3.07 -13.12 -3.66
CA ASP A 76 4.14 -12.22 -3.24
C ASP A 76 3.99 -11.84 -1.76
N GLY A 77 5.07 -11.38 -1.15
CA GLY A 77 5.09 -10.95 0.24
C GLY A 77 6.43 -10.34 0.63
N PRO A 78 6.47 -9.58 1.72
CA PRO A 78 7.65 -8.84 2.11
C PRO A 78 8.80 -9.76 2.53
N GLU A 79 10.02 -9.39 2.12
CA GLU A 79 11.25 -10.02 2.61
C GLU A 79 11.70 -9.42 3.95
N MET A 80 11.42 -8.13 4.19
CA MET A 80 11.72 -7.42 5.43
C MET A 80 10.45 -7.12 6.22
N VAL A 81 10.48 -7.37 7.52
CA VAL A 81 9.34 -7.10 8.42
C VAL A 81 9.08 -5.60 8.55
N LEU A 82 10.14 -4.79 8.66
CA LEU A 82 10.06 -3.35 8.79
C LEU A 82 10.54 -2.68 7.50
N ARG A 83 9.68 -1.88 6.90
CA ARG A 83 9.95 -1.15 5.67
C ARG A 83 9.38 0.25 5.81
N GLY A 84 10.23 1.27 5.70
CA GLY A 84 9.73 2.60 5.94
C GLY A 84 10.72 3.70 5.65
N ALA A 85 10.33 4.89 6.03
CA ALA A 85 11.11 6.10 5.89
C ALA A 85 11.38 6.74 7.25
N CYS A 86 12.49 7.46 7.33
CA CYS A 86 12.80 8.36 8.43
C CYS A 86 12.74 9.79 7.89
N VAL A 87 11.97 10.65 8.54
CA VAL A 87 11.86 12.07 8.20
C VAL A 87 12.47 12.88 9.32
N GLY A 88 13.59 13.55 9.06
CA GLY A 88 14.23 14.45 10.01
C GLY A 88 13.60 15.84 9.95
N LEU A 89 13.24 16.37 11.12
CA LEU A 89 12.77 17.74 11.30
C LEU A 89 13.95 18.64 11.61
N GLN A 90 14.82 18.89 10.63
CA GLN A 90 16.01 19.73 10.80
C GLN A 90 15.98 20.93 9.87
N LYS A 91 16.37 22.10 10.37
CA LYS A 91 16.69 23.25 9.52
C LYS A 91 18.09 23.08 8.93
N MET A 92 18.15 22.98 7.63
CA MET A 92 19.42 22.86 6.89
C MET A 92 20.15 24.20 6.70
N THR A 93 19.51 25.32 7.06
CA THR A 93 20.08 26.67 6.81
C THR A 93 20.39 27.35 8.13
N TYR A 94 21.68 27.62 8.34
CA TYR A 94 22.15 28.52 9.39
C TYR A 94 21.94 29.96 8.94
N LEU A 95 21.07 30.68 9.64
CA LEU A 95 20.98 32.13 9.48
C LEU A 95 22.03 32.79 10.38
N PRO A 96 22.86 33.72 9.86
CA PRO A 96 23.83 34.44 10.70
C PRO A 96 23.15 35.07 11.92
N GLY A 97 23.69 34.84 13.12
CA GLY A 97 23.16 35.35 14.38
C GLY A 97 22.01 34.55 14.98
N HIS A 98 21.55 33.47 14.34
CA HIS A 98 20.54 32.57 14.86
C HIS A 98 21.11 31.17 15.05
N GLY A 99 20.87 30.57 16.22
CA GLY A 99 21.16 29.15 16.46
C GLY A 99 20.26 28.25 15.61
N VAL A 100 20.65 26.99 15.46
CA VAL A 100 19.76 25.98 14.88
C VAL A 100 18.66 25.68 15.91
N TYR A 101 17.45 26.13 15.61
CA TYR A 101 16.30 25.82 16.45
C TYR A 101 15.60 24.57 15.89
N GLU A 102 15.79 23.46 16.57
CA GLU A 102 15.03 22.23 16.31
C GLU A 102 13.66 22.27 17.00
N TYR A 103 13.57 23.02 18.09
CA TYR A 103 12.38 23.16 18.93
C TYR A 103 12.09 24.61 19.27
N PRO A 104 10.81 24.98 19.47
CA PRO A 104 9.62 24.18 19.19
C PRO A 104 9.34 24.07 17.67
N TYR A 105 8.72 22.96 17.25
CA TYR A 105 8.20 22.84 15.90
C TYR A 105 6.91 23.64 15.80
N THR A 106 6.98 24.82 15.20
CA THR A 106 5.84 25.69 15.01
C THR A 106 5.44 25.75 13.53
N PRO A 107 4.18 26.13 13.22
CA PRO A 107 3.78 26.32 11.82
C PRO A 107 4.66 27.32 11.05
N GLU A 108 5.21 28.32 11.76
CA GLU A 108 6.10 29.32 11.16
C GLU A 108 7.48 28.73 10.84
N SER A 109 7.99 27.83 11.72
CA SER A 109 9.32 27.22 11.53
C SER A 109 9.28 26.02 10.60
N PHE A 110 8.20 25.24 10.60
CA PHE A 110 8.01 24.03 9.80
C PHE A 110 6.58 23.96 9.22
N PRO A 111 6.19 24.84 8.31
CA PRO A 111 4.82 24.91 7.80
C PRO A 111 4.37 23.58 7.15
N TRP A 112 5.25 22.89 6.45
CA TRP A 112 4.95 21.58 5.83
C TRP A 112 4.58 20.50 6.82
N PHE A 113 5.10 20.54 8.04
CA PHE A 113 4.81 19.56 9.08
C PHE A 113 3.34 19.62 9.55
N TYR A 114 2.72 20.79 9.41
CA TYR A 114 1.32 21.04 9.76
C TYR A 114 0.37 20.92 8.56
N ASP A 115 0.91 20.62 7.37
CA ASP A 115 0.10 20.40 6.17
C ASP A 115 -0.44 18.97 6.16
N LYS A 116 -1.71 18.82 6.59
CA LYS A 116 -2.41 17.55 6.63
C LYS A 116 -2.51 16.88 5.26
N GLU A 117 -2.74 17.66 4.20
CA GLU A 117 -2.88 17.10 2.86
C GLU A 117 -1.55 16.55 2.34
N GLN A 118 -0.46 17.23 2.65
CA GLN A 118 0.88 16.74 2.32
C GLN A 118 1.19 15.42 3.04
N TRP A 119 0.83 15.30 4.33
CA TRP A 119 0.99 14.06 5.08
C TRP A 119 0.17 12.91 4.50
N ILE A 120 -1.09 13.16 4.12
CA ILE A 120 -1.92 12.14 3.48
C ILE A 120 -1.25 11.64 2.19
N LYS A 121 -0.83 12.54 1.30
CA LYS A 121 -0.13 12.18 0.05
C LYS A 121 1.17 11.41 0.31
N TYR A 122 1.91 11.81 1.35
CA TYR A 122 3.14 11.12 1.72
C TYR A 122 2.89 9.71 2.23
N LEU A 123 1.90 9.53 3.11
CA LEU A 123 1.50 8.21 3.62
C LEU A 123 0.95 7.32 2.50
N ASP A 124 0.15 7.86 1.60
CA ASP A 124 -0.34 7.14 0.42
C ASP A 124 0.83 6.68 -0.46
N MET A 125 1.85 7.51 -0.64
CA MET A 125 3.07 7.14 -1.35
C MET A 125 3.82 6.01 -0.64
N LEU A 126 3.94 6.04 0.69
CA LEU A 126 4.55 4.96 1.46
C LEU A 126 3.78 3.64 1.26
N VAL A 127 2.45 3.66 1.39
CA VAL A 127 1.59 2.49 1.17
C VAL A 127 1.71 1.98 -0.28
N ALA A 128 1.73 2.89 -1.27
CA ALA A 128 1.92 2.53 -2.68
C ALA A 128 3.24 1.80 -2.95
N ASN A 129 4.26 2.09 -2.14
CA ASN A 129 5.56 1.41 -2.18
C ASN A 129 5.67 0.27 -1.15
N ARG A 130 4.53 -0.20 -0.62
CA ARG A 130 4.45 -1.32 0.34
C ARG A 130 5.26 -1.11 1.61
N MET A 131 5.40 0.14 2.03
CA MET A 131 6.03 0.50 3.30
C MET A 131 5.01 0.43 4.44
N ASN A 132 5.46 0.05 5.63
CA ASN A 132 4.62 -0.17 6.82
C ASN A 132 5.07 0.61 8.05
N SER A 133 6.05 1.51 7.89
CA SER A 133 6.56 2.30 9.00
C SER A 133 6.99 3.70 8.56
N LEU A 134 6.84 4.62 9.50
CA LEU A 134 7.34 5.99 9.41
C LEU A 134 7.96 6.35 10.77
N TYR A 135 9.19 6.82 10.77
CA TYR A 135 9.89 7.37 11.92
C TYR A 135 10.03 8.90 11.75
N LEU A 136 9.66 9.65 12.80
CA LEU A 136 9.71 11.11 12.87
C LEU A 136 10.62 11.57 14.00
#